data_b83a5e9a563fb5590475f3d1285eaf79
#
_entry.id   b83a5e9a563fb5590475f3d1285eaf79
#
_cell.length_a   1.000
_cell.length_b   1.000
_cell.length_c   1.000
_cell.angle_alpha   90.00
_cell.angle_beta   90.00
_cell.angle_gamma   90.00
#
_symmetry.space_group_name_H-M   'P 1'
#
loop_
_entity.id
_entity.type
_entity.pdbx_description
1 polymer ?
#
loop_
_entity_poly.entity_id
_entity_poly.type
_entity_poly.pdbx_seq_one_letter_code
_entity_poly.pdbx_strand_id
1 'polypeptide(L)'
;MESQKIKFDFVFLGQSILKYQVPLDIFSAINQIYEQNFHRLAPANKQLVGKIENEHSLFYNGADQTKMKNHNLLPRNVTDYFVKIFNHYLAFNKIRDYDMHINSIWVNEMKAHEYNPAHIHRGMLFTGL
;
A
#
# COMPACT_ATOMS: atom_id res chain seq x y z
N MET A 1 16.04 -19.54 -11.22
CA MET A 1 15.63 -18.16 -10.89
C MET A 1 16.26 -17.79 -9.54
N GLU A 2 17.20 -16.86 -9.55
CA GLU A 2 17.73 -16.32 -8.31
C GLU A 2 16.58 -15.65 -7.55
N SER A 3 16.39 -16.05 -6.30
CA SER A 3 15.42 -15.40 -5.43
C SER A 3 15.88 -13.96 -5.18
N GLN A 4 15.14 -13.01 -5.68
CA GLN A 4 15.43 -11.58 -5.48
C GLN A 4 15.53 -11.30 -3.99
N LYS A 5 16.73 -10.96 -3.52
CA LYS A 5 17.00 -10.72 -2.11
C LYS A 5 16.28 -9.44 -1.66
N ILE A 6 15.43 -9.55 -0.65
CA ILE A 6 14.74 -8.38 -0.09
C ILE A 6 15.77 -7.51 0.62
N LYS A 7 15.87 -6.23 0.23
CA LYS A 7 16.66 -5.22 0.94
C LYS A 7 15.74 -4.47 1.90
N PHE A 8 16.12 -4.40 3.16
CA PHE A 8 15.35 -3.70 4.20
C PHE A 8 16.26 -3.11 5.27
N ASP A 9 15.79 -2.04 5.89
CA ASP A 9 16.28 -1.50 7.15
C ASP A 9 15.17 -1.57 8.20
N PHE A 10 15.51 -1.50 9.48
CA PHE A 10 14.52 -1.46 10.55
C PHE A 10 14.83 -0.40 11.59
N VAL A 11 13.78 0.14 12.19
CA VAL A 11 13.86 1.06 13.33
C VAL A 11 12.97 0.49 14.43
N PHE A 12 13.53 0.40 15.65
CA PHE A 12 12.81 -0.10 16.80
C PHE A 12 12.37 1.05 17.71
N LEU A 13 11.08 1.36 17.67
CA LEU A 13 10.44 2.42 18.48
C LEU A 13 9.35 1.82 19.41
N GLY A 14 9.64 0.68 20.05
CA GLY A 14 8.67 -0.10 20.82
C GLY A 14 7.84 -1.07 19.96
N GLN A 15 7.58 -0.71 18.69
CA GLN A 15 7.08 -1.62 17.66
C GLN A 15 8.08 -1.68 16.51
N SER A 16 8.16 -2.81 15.83
CA SER A 16 9.07 -2.98 14.69
C SER A 16 8.56 -2.18 13.49
N ILE A 17 9.43 -1.33 12.94
CA ILE A 17 9.20 -0.66 11.67
C ILE A 17 10.25 -1.19 10.70
N LEU A 18 9.82 -1.83 9.62
CA LEU A 18 10.70 -2.29 8.55
C LEU A 18 10.58 -1.34 7.36
N LYS A 19 11.73 -0.88 6.89
CA LYS A 19 11.84 -0.04 5.69
C LYS A 19 12.36 -0.90 4.54
N TYR A 20 11.59 -0.97 3.47
CA TYR A 20 11.95 -1.73 2.28
C TYR A 20 12.30 -0.82 1.12
N GLN A 21 13.31 -1.21 0.37
CA GLN A 21 13.59 -0.59 -0.92
C GLN A 21 12.75 -1.29 -2.00
N VAL A 22 11.79 -0.56 -2.57
CA VAL A 22 10.98 -1.07 -3.68
C VAL A 22 11.86 -1.23 -4.93
N PRO A 23 11.85 -2.40 -5.60
CA PRO A 23 12.54 -2.60 -6.86
C PRO A 23 12.06 -1.61 -7.93
N LEU A 24 12.97 -1.20 -8.81
CA LEU A 24 12.67 -0.17 -9.81
C LEU A 24 11.57 -0.58 -10.78
N ASP A 25 11.50 -1.84 -11.15
CA ASP A 25 10.47 -2.41 -12.03
C ASP A 25 9.08 -2.35 -11.39
N ILE A 26 8.98 -2.65 -10.09
CA ILE A 26 7.73 -2.53 -9.32
C ILE A 26 7.31 -1.07 -9.19
N PHE A 27 8.24 -0.19 -8.82
CA PHE A 27 7.98 1.24 -8.72
C PHE A 27 7.52 1.83 -10.06
N SER A 28 8.24 1.50 -11.14
CA SER A 28 7.90 1.99 -12.49
C SER A 28 6.54 1.49 -12.96
N ALA A 29 6.17 0.26 -12.66
CA ALA A 29 4.86 -0.29 -13.01
C ALA A 29 3.73 0.47 -12.28
N ILE A 30 3.90 0.75 -10.99
CA ILE A 30 2.90 1.52 -10.22
C ILE A 30 2.77 2.93 -10.78
N ASN A 31 3.89 3.61 -11.02
CA ASN A 31 3.90 4.99 -11.51
C ASN A 31 3.25 5.09 -12.89
N GLN A 32 3.60 4.19 -13.80
CA GLN A 32 3.00 4.14 -15.14
C GLN A 32 1.48 3.94 -15.08
N ILE A 33 1.00 3.03 -14.24
CA ILE A 33 -0.43 2.79 -14.08
C ILE A 33 -1.13 4.01 -13.52
N TYR A 34 -0.54 4.68 -12.52
CA TYR A 34 -1.06 5.90 -11.94
C TYR A 34 -1.19 7.00 -12.99
N GLU A 35 -0.11 7.32 -13.71
CA GLU A 35 -0.09 8.36 -14.73
C GLU A 35 -1.06 8.11 -15.88
N GLN A 36 -1.15 6.87 -16.37
CA GLN A 36 -2.05 6.51 -17.48
C GLN A 36 -3.53 6.55 -17.10
N ASN A 37 -3.85 6.40 -15.81
CA ASN A 37 -5.22 6.25 -15.35
C ASN A 37 -5.70 7.40 -14.47
N PHE A 38 -4.86 8.37 -14.15
CA PHE A 38 -5.13 9.46 -13.20
C PHE A 38 -6.55 10.05 -13.32
N HIS A 39 -6.96 10.40 -14.56
CA HIS A 39 -8.24 11.07 -14.79
C HIS A 39 -9.49 10.20 -14.54
N ARG A 40 -9.34 8.90 -14.40
CA ARG A 40 -10.43 7.95 -14.21
C ARG A 40 -10.35 7.12 -12.93
N LEU A 41 -9.31 7.36 -12.13
CA LEU A 41 -9.18 6.70 -10.84
C LEU A 41 -10.22 7.23 -9.85
N ALA A 42 -10.78 6.34 -9.07
CA ALA A 42 -11.69 6.73 -8.01
C ALA A 42 -10.93 7.52 -6.93
N PRO A 43 -11.41 8.73 -6.54
CA PRO A 43 -10.82 9.46 -5.45
C PRO A 43 -11.03 8.70 -4.14
N ALA A 44 -9.97 8.52 -3.37
CA ALA A 44 -10.01 7.87 -2.06
C ALA A 44 -10.03 8.89 -0.90
N ASN A 45 -9.85 10.18 -1.19
CA ASN A 45 -9.70 11.26 -0.22
C ASN A 45 -10.98 11.70 0.52
N LYS A 46 -12.15 11.20 0.13
CA LYS A 46 -13.44 11.63 0.73
C LYS A 46 -13.57 11.32 2.23
N GLN A 47 -12.73 10.48 2.77
CA GLN A 47 -12.74 10.06 4.17
C GLN A 47 -11.47 10.45 4.92
N LEU A 48 -10.57 11.19 4.27
CA LEU A 48 -9.36 11.66 4.92
C LEU A 48 -9.65 12.73 5.97
N VAL A 49 -8.97 12.59 7.09
CA VAL A 49 -8.96 13.63 8.14
C VAL A 49 -8.03 14.79 7.75
N GLY A 50 -7.10 14.54 6.81
CA GLY A 50 -6.13 15.50 6.31
C GLY A 50 -6.60 16.29 5.10
N LYS A 51 -5.67 17.07 4.55
CA LYS A 51 -5.84 17.82 3.32
C LYS A 51 -4.91 17.22 2.26
N ILE A 52 -5.44 16.32 1.45
CA ILE A 52 -4.77 15.77 0.26
C ILE A 52 -5.77 15.83 -0.89
N GLU A 53 -5.45 16.55 -1.95
CA GLU A 53 -6.32 16.67 -3.12
C GLU A 53 -6.29 15.40 -3.98
N ASN A 54 -5.10 14.87 -4.18
CA ASN A 54 -4.85 13.75 -5.07
C ASN A 54 -4.57 12.46 -4.28
N GLU A 55 -5.62 11.80 -3.85
CA GLU A 55 -5.57 10.44 -3.33
C GLU A 55 -6.44 9.53 -4.20
N HIS A 56 -5.84 8.53 -4.82
CA HIS A 56 -6.49 7.67 -5.77
C HIS A 56 -6.24 6.20 -5.49
N SER A 57 -7.30 5.40 -5.56
CA SER A 57 -7.21 3.96 -5.35
C SER A 57 -6.72 3.25 -6.62
N LEU A 58 -5.70 2.40 -6.47
CA LEU A 58 -5.20 1.51 -7.52
C LEU A 58 -5.72 0.08 -7.36
N PHE A 59 -6.03 -0.31 -6.14
CA PHE A 59 -6.52 -1.64 -5.81
C PHE A 59 -7.45 -1.56 -4.61
N TYR A 60 -8.60 -2.21 -4.71
CA TYR A 60 -9.54 -2.37 -3.61
C TYR A 60 -10.25 -3.72 -3.70
N ASN A 61 -10.17 -4.50 -2.63
CA ASN A 61 -10.80 -5.81 -2.50
C ASN A 61 -11.65 -5.90 -1.20
N GLY A 62 -12.21 -4.78 -0.78
CA GLY A 62 -13.04 -4.72 0.42
C GLY A 62 -14.47 -5.16 0.19
N ALA A 63 -15.11 -5.67 1.25
CA ALA A 63 -16.51 -6.06 1.24
C ALA A 63 -17.49 -4.87 1.34
N ASP A 64 -17.00 -3.70 1.71
CA ASP A 64 -17.84 -2.50 1.85
C ASP A 64 -18.14 -1.87 0.49
N GLN A 65 -19.16 -2.40 -0.17
CA GLN A 65 -19.61 -1.97 -1.49
C GLN A 65 -20.23 -0.57 -1.49
N THR A 66 -20.49 0.03 -0.32
CA THR A 66 -21.09 1.37 -0.24
C THR A 66 -20.08 2.46 -0.55
N LYS A 67 -18.78 2.18 -0.39
CA LYS A 67 -17.71 3.15 -0.51
C LYS A 67 -16.94 3.05 -1.82
N MET A 68 -16.65 1.84 -2.28
CA MET A 68 -15.91 1.59 -3.52
C MET A 68 -16.29 0.25 -4.11
N LYS A 69 -16.33 0.16 -5.44
CA LYS A 69 -16.42 -1.13 -6.12
C LYS A 69 -15.07 -1.83 -6.08
N ASN A 70 -15.08 -3.17 -5.93
CA ASN A 70 -13.89 -3.97 -6.09
C ASN A 70 -13.23 -3.69 -7.45
N HIS A 71 -11.95 -3.37 -7.45
CA HIS A 71 -11.18 -3.17 -8.66
C HIS A 71 -9.71 -3.53 -8.44
N ASN A 72 -9.04 -3.87 -9.52
CA ASN A 72 -7.61 -4.10 -9.52
C ASN A 72 -7.01 -3.57 -10.83
N LEU A 73 -6.18 -2.55 -10.72
CA LEU A 73 -5.42 -1.98 -11.83
C LEU A 73 -3.95 -2.43 -11.80
N LEU A 74 -3.53 -3.06 -10.71
CA LEU A 74 -2.15 -3.46 -10.54
C LEU A 74 -1.90 -4.85 -11.13
N PRO A 75 -0.79 -5.07 -11.85
CA PRO A 75 -0.41 -6.39 -12.30
C PRO A 75 -0.04 -7.28 -11.10
N ARG A 76 -0.23 -8.57 -11.29
CA ARG A 76 -0.06 -9.57 -10.22
C ARG A 76 1.32 -9.53 -9.57
N ASN A 77 2.39 -9.31 -10.34
CA ASN A 77 3.74 -9.21 -9.80
C ASN A 77 3.90 -8.06 -8.78
N VAL A 78 3.15 -6.97 -8.93
CA VAL A 78 3.15 -5.85 -7.99
C VAL A 78 2.44 -6.24 -6.69
N THR A 79 1.25 -6.81 -6.78
CA THR A 79 0.52 -7.26 -5.59
C THR A 79 1.26 -8.38 -4.86
N ASP A 80 1.82 -9.34 -5.59
CA ASP A 80 2.63 -10.43 -5.02
C ASP A 80 3.87 -9.89 -4.30
N TYR A 81 4.50 -8.83 -4.82
CA TYR A 81 5.62 -8.16 -4.16
C TYR A 81 5.21 -7.61 -2.79
N PHE A 82 4.09 -6.91 -2.69
CA PHE A 82 3.61 -6.38 -1.41
C PHE A 82 3.22 -7.49 -0.43
N VAL A 83 2.55 -8.54 -0.88
CA VAL A 83 2.28 -9.71 -0.05
C VAL A 83 3.57 -10.32 0.49
N LYS A 84 4.62 -10.42 -0.34
CA LYS A 84 5.93 -10.92 0.08
C LYS A 84 6.56 -10.05 1.16
N ILE A 85 6.47 -8.72 1.04
CA ILE A 85 6.98 -7.79 2.07
C ILE A 85 6.24 -7.99 3.39
N PHE A 86 4.93 -8.06 3.39
CA PHE A 86 4.14 -8.26 4.60
C PHE A 86 4.42 -9.61 5.25
N ASN A 87 4.55 -10.68 4.45
CA ASN A 87 4.94 -11.99 4.97
C ASN A 87 6.36 -11.96 5.59
N HIS A 88 7.28 -11.21 4.99
CA HIS A 88 8.60 -11.00 5.57
C HIS A 88 8.52 -10.25 6.91
N TYR A 89 7.67 -9.21 7.00
CA TYR A 89 7.42 -8.49 8.24
C TYR A 89 6.86 -9.40 9.34
N LEU A 90 5.89 -10.27 9.02
CA LEU A 90 5.34 -11.24 9.94
C LEU A 90 6.42 -12.22 10.45
N ALA A 91 7.20 -12.77 9.53
CA ALA A 91 8.28 -13.70 9.87
C ALA A 91 9.35 -13.05 10.75
N PHE A 92 9.74 -11.78 10.45
CA PHE A 92 10.68 -11.01 11.27
C PHE A 92 10.18 -10.82 12.71
N ASN A 93 8.90 -10.55 12.88
CA ASN A 93 8.26 -10.38 14.18
C ASN A 93 7.82 -11.71 14.81
N LYS A 94 8.20 -12.86 14.23
CA LYS A 94 7.84 -14.21 14.72
C LYS A 94 6.33 -14.43 14.84
N ILE A 95 5.55 -13.70 14.04
CA ILE A 95 4.10 -13.89 13.93
C ILE A 95 3.87 -15.02 12.92
N ARG A 96 3.10 -16.02 13.31
CA ARG A 96 2.81 -17.23 12.52
C ARG A 96 1.32 -17.42 12.37
N ASP A 97 0.93 -18.30 11.46
CA ASP A 97 -0.47 -18.75 11.27
C ASP A 97 -1.40 -17.63 10.73
N TYR A 98 -0.86 -16.72 9.92
CA TYR A 98 -1.63 -15.72 9.19
C TYR A 98 -1.50 -15.94 7.68
N ASP A 99 -2.64 -15.84 7.00
CA ASP A 99 -2.71 -15.72 5.56
C ASP A 99 -2.90 -14.26 5.18
N MET A 100 -1.93 -13.70 4.45
CA MET A 100 -1.90 -12.28 4.13
C MET A 100 -2.52 -12.02 2.76
N HIS A 101 -3.48 -11.12 2.75
CA HIS A 101 -4.03 -10.58 1.52
C HIS A 101 -4.09 -9.05 1.58
N ILE A 102 -3.97 -8.43 0.43
CA ILE A 102 -4.07 -6.98 0.30
C ILE A 102 -5.54 -6.62 0.17
N ASN A 103 -5.98 -5.68 0.98
CA ASN A 103 -7.33 -5.16 0.90
C ASN A 103 -7.42 -3.91 0.03
N SER A 104 -6.43 -3.02 0.10
CA SER A 104 -6.39 -1.79 -0.68
C SER A 104 -4.97 -1.29 -0.91
N ILE A 105 -4.75 -0.64 -2.04
CA ILE A 105 -3.56 0.14 -2.36
C ILE A 105 -4.03 1.44 -2.99
N TRP A 106 -3.51 2.55 -2.51
CA TRP A 106 -3.78 3.88 -3.06
C TRP A 106 -2.51 4.70 -3.19
N VAL A 107 -2.56 5.73 -4.01
CA VAL A 107 -1.48 6.70 -4.20
C VAL A 107 -1.91 8.03 -3.61
N ASN A 108 -1.05 8.61 -2.80
CA ASN A 108 -1.15 9.97 -2.29
C ASN A 108 -0.12 10.85 -3.00
N GLU A 109 -0.59 11.82 -3.76
CA GLU A 109 0.26 12.87 -4.31
C GLU A 109 0.06 14.13 -3.46
N MET A 110 1.01 14.40 -2.58
CA MET A 110 0.93 15.56 -1.67
C MET A 110 1.69 16.75 -2.24
N LYS A 111 1.01 17.89 -2.30
CA LYS A 111 1.57 19.18 -2.68
C LYS A 111 2.01 19.97 -1.45
N ALA A 112 2.70 21.10 -1.67
CA ALA A 112 3.01 22.03 -0.59
C ALA A 112 1.74 22.44 0.16
N HIS A 113 1.81 22.48 1.50
CA HIS A 113 0.70 22.79 2.42
C HIS A 113 -0.41 21.72 2.50
N GLU A 114 -0.23 20.57 1.89
CA GLU A 114 -1.05 19.40 2.15
C GLU A 114 -0.46 18.55 3.26
N TYR A 115 -1.30 17.83 3.98
CA TYR A 115 -0.88 16.99 5.10
C TYR A 115 -1.82 15.82 5.31
N ASN A 116 -1.25 14.74 5.82
CA ASN A 116 -1.99 13.60 6.33
C ASN A 116 -1.67 13.45 7.83
N PRO A 117 -2.61 13.77 8.73
CA PRO A 117 -2.34 13.69 10.15
C PRO A 117 -2.23 12.24 10.61
N ALA A 118 -1.69 12.03 11.81
CA ALA A 118 -1.70 10.71 12.43
C ALA A 118 -3.15 10.19 12.55
N HIS A 119 -3.40 9.01 12.05
CA HIS A 119 -4.72 8.39 12.02
C HIS A 119 -4.60 6.87 12.14
N ILE A 120 -5.73 6.21 12.29
CA ILE A 120 -5.82 4.76 12.38
C ILE A 120 -6.61 4.17 11.21
N HIS A 121 -6.19 3.02 10.74
CA HIS A 121 -6.92 2.23 9.77
C HIS A 121 -7.71 1.13 10.48
N ARG A 122 -9.01 1.33 10.60
CA ARG A 122 -9.89 0.34 11.24
C ARG A 122 -10.06 -0.91 10.35
N GLY A 123 -10.01 -2.09 10.98
CA GLY A 123 -10.19 -3.35 10.28
C GLY A 123 -8.96 -3.83 9.50
N MET A 124 -7.82 -3.15 9.63
CA MET A 124 -6.55 -3.55 9.06
C MET A 124 -5.61 -4.01 10.16
N LEU A 125 -4.89 -5.11 9.91
CA LEU A 125 -3.83 -5.58 10.82
C LEU A 125 -2.54 -4.79 10.61
N PHE A 126 -2.25 -4.44 9.35
CA PHE A 126 -1.03 -3.76 8.96
C PHE A 126 -1.30 -2.71 7.90
N THR A 127 -0.52 -1.65 7.93
CA THR A 127 -0.46 -0.63 6.90
C THR A 127 0.99 -0.35 6.55
N GLY A 128 1.25 0.02 5.31
CA GLY A 128 2.55 0.45 4.81
C GLY A 128 2.44 1.82 4.14
N LEU A 129 3.54 2.57 4.20
CA LEU A 129 3.71 3.88 3.55
C LEU A 129 4.85 3.80 2.54
#